data_a7f19aac1a6d688c42c34b43de280a39
#
_entry.id   a7f19aac1a6d688c42c34b43de280a39
#
_cell.length_a   1.000
_cell.length_b   1.000
_cell.length_c   1.000
_cell.angle_alpha   90.00
_cell.angle_beta   90.00
_cell.angle_gamma   90.00
#
_symmetry.space_group_name_H-M   'P 1'
#
loop_
_entity.id
_entity.type
_entity.pdbx_description
1 polymer ?
#
loop_
_entity_poly.entity_id
_entity_poly.type
_entity_poly.pdbx_seq_one_letter_code
_entity_poly.pdbx_strand_id
1 'polypeptide(L)'
;TLFAVTLAIMSFATNAQKANINNLPSQHSNSTNTTTTIHFTAEPISEAVFKRMQGKSYKANCTIPRTELRYIRVLHYGFDGKVKSGELVCHRDIAADLIEIFKELYKARYPIERIQLIDDYNADDETSMLHNNTSCFNYRRVAGSKKLSYHSRGKAIDINPLYNPCVKRRKDGSMTVEPKAGRAYTNRTKTFKYKIDHNDLAYQLFKKHGFTWGGDWRSLKDYQHFEKK
;
A
#
# COMPACT_ATOMS: atom_id res chain seq x y z
N THR A 1 -17.48 -45.28 50.86
CA THR A 1 -17.87 -44.13 51.72
C THR A 1 -18.36 -43.00 50.83
N LEU A 2 -19.72 -42.87 50.77
CA LEU A 2 -20.43 -41.79 50.04
C LEU A 2 -20.37 -40.54 50.93
N PHE A 3 -20.10 -39.38 50.32
CA PHE A 3 -20.41 -38.07 50.87
C PHE A 3 -21.42 -37.37 49.97
N ALA A 4 -22.62 -37.20 50.52
CA ALA A 4 -23.67 -36.40 49.93
C ALA A 4 -23.40 -34.90 50.21
N VAL A 5 -23.50 -34.03 49.22
CA VAL A 5 -23.47 -32.57 49.39
C VAL A 5 -24.88 -32.03 49.13
N THR A 6 -25.46 -31.47 50.17
CA THR A 6 -26.81 -30.89 50.22
C THR A 6 -26.85 -29.52 49.56
N LEU A 7 -27.75 -29.33 48.63
CA LEU A 7 -28.00 -28.06 47.94
C LEU A 7 -29.02 -27.25 48.74
N ALA A 8 -28.61 -26.08 49.26
CA ALA A 8 -29.49 -25.12 49.90
C ALA A 8 -29.99 -24.09 48.88
N ILE A 9 -31.32 -24.06 48.65
CA ILE A 9 -32.02 -23.10 47.83
C ILE A 9 -32.41 -21.91 48.71
N MET A 10 -31.84 -20.74 48.49
CA MET A 10 -32.35 -19.48 49.10
C MET A 10 -33.22 -18.74 48.11
N SER A 11 -34.46 -18.61 48.50
CA SER A 11 -35.52 -17.81 47.83
C SER A 11 -35.37 -16.33 48.24
N PHE A 12 -35.14 -15.41 47.27
CA PHE A 12 -35.25 -13.98 47.54
C PHE A 12 -36.51 -13.42 46.89
N ALA A 13 -37.38 -12.86 47.71
CA ALA A 13 -38.61 -12.22 47.34
C ALA A 13 -38.32 -10.87 46.62
N THR A 14 -38.98 -10.63 45.51
CA THR A 14 -38.94 -9.38 44.74
C THR A 14 -39.88 -8.35 45.31
N ASN A 15 -39.37 -7.23 45.80
CA ASN A 15 -40.16 -6.01 46.05
C ASN A 15 -40.10 -5.11 44.82
N ALA A 16 -41.20 -5.03 44.10
CA ALA A 16 -41.36 -4.11 42.99
C ALA A 16 -41.78 -2.72 43.53
N GLN A 17 -40.87 -1.77 43.46
CA GLN A 17 -41.13 -0.37 43.74
C GLN A 17 -41.34 0.37 42.40
N LYS A 18 -42.57 0.88 42.18
CA LYS A 18 -42.90 1.71 41.02
C LYS A 18 -42.16 3.04 41.10
N ALA A 19 -41.20 3.25 40.20
CA ALA A 19 -40.55 4.54 40.01
C ALA A 19 -41.34 5.40 39.01
N ASN A 20 -41.63 6.62 39.45
CA ASN A 20 -42.37 7.67 38.75
C ASN A 20 -41.52 8.27 37.63
N ILE A 21 -41.91 8.08 36.35
CA ILE A 21 -41.22 8.57 35.16
C ILE A 21 -41.77 9.94 34.72
N ASN A 22 -41.43 10.99 35.48
CA ASN A 22 -41.60 12.37 34.98
C ASN A 22 -40.50 13.21 35.59
N ASN A 23 -39.38 13.31 34.92
CA ASN A 23 -38.36 14.38 34.90
C ASN A 23 -37.04 13.86 34.38
N LEU A 24 -36.94 13.70 33.04
CA LEU A 24 -35.61 13.69 32.38
C LEU A 24 -35.40 15.07 31.75
N PRO A 25 -34.26 15.73 32.03
CA PRO A 25 -33.86 16.89 31.26
C PRO A 25 -33.49 16.45 29.84
N SER A 26 -34.02 17.16 28.84
CA SER A 26 -33.68 17.01 27.44
C SER A 26 -32.18 17.19 27.26
N GLN A 27 -31.46 16.09 27.07
CA GLN A 27 -30.07 16.12 26.61
C GLN A 27 -30.07 16.59 25.16
N HIS A 28 -29.58 17.80 24.93
CA HIS A 28 -29.17 18.24 23.60
C HIS A 28 -28.11 17.27 23.12
N SER A 29 -28.45 16.44 22.14
CA SER A 29 -27.51 15.66 21.40
C SER A 29 -26.61 16.62 20.59
N ASN A 30 -25.46 16.97 21.15
CA ASN A 30 -24.36 17.53 20.35
C ASN A 30 -23.99 16.46 19.34
N SER A 31 -24.52 16.58 18.13
CA SER A 31 -24.02 15.91 16.95
C SER A 31 -22.58 16.39 16.73
N THR A 32 -21.62 15.68 17.31
CA THR A 32 -20.24 15.78 16.88
C THR A 32 -20.23 15.26 15.46
N ASN A 33 -20.21 16.18 14.48
CA ASN A 33 -19.84 15.91 13.12
C ASN A 33 -18.42 15.33 13.13
N THR A 34 -18.31 14.03 13.33
CA THR A 34 -17.09 13.28 13.08
C THR A 34 -16.88 13.37 11.59
N THR A 35 -16.04 14.30 11.15
CA THR A 35 -15.56 14.37 9.78
C THR A 35 -14.88 13.03 9.52
N THR A 36 -15.60 12.12 8.87
CA THR A 36 -15.03 10.84 8.43
C THR A 36 -13.93 11.17 7.45
N THR A 37 -12.70 11.13 7.90
CA THR A 37 -11.53 11.36 7.05
C THR A 37 -11.55 10.28 5.99
N ILE A 38 -11.82 10.67 4.74
CA ILE A 38 -11.86 9.75 3.61
C ILE A 38 -10.40 9.33 3.34
N HIS A 39 -10.07 8.10 3.69
CA HIS A 39 -8.69 7.61 3.67
C HIS A 39 -8.27 6.95 2.35
N PHE A 40 -9.24 6.68 1.45
CA PHE A 40 -8.96 6.07 0.14
C PHE A 40 -9.52 7.01 -0.93
N THR A 41 -8.66 7.92 -1.40
CA THR A 41 -9.04 8.95 -2.37
C THR A 41 -8.11 8.96 -3.58
N ALA A 42 -8.63 9.35 -4.73
CA ALA A 42 -7.89 9.63 -5.95
C ALA A 42 -8.33 11.00 -6.47
N GLU A 43 -7.48 11.99 -6.33
CA GLU A 43 -7.79 13.39 -6.60
C GLU A 43 -6.88 13.96 -7.71
N PRO A 44 -7.29 15.00 -8.43
CA PRO A 44 -6.38 15.75 -9.28
C PRO A 44 -5.17 16.24 -8.47
N ILE A 45 -4.01 16.36 -9.14
CA ILE A 45 -2.79 16.86 -8.49
C ILE A 45 -2.99 18.33 -8.10
N SER A 46 -3.01 18.63 -6.80
CA SER A 46 -3.06 20.00 -6.27
C SER A 46 -1.75 20.76 -6.53
N GLU A 47 -1.76 22.11 -6.42
CA GLU A 47 -0.55 22.91 -6.54
C GLU A 47 0.51 22.52 -5.48
N ALA A 48 0.08 22.21 -4.26
CA ALA A 48 0.98 21.81 -3.18
C ALA A 48 1.70 20.50 -3.49
N VAL A 49 0.97 19.48 -3.98
CA VAL A 49 1.56 18.21 -4.41
C VAL A 49 2.46 18.41 -5.62
N PHE A 50 2.00 19.18 -6.61
CA PHE A 50 2.77 19.43 -7.82
C PHE A 50 4.12 20.11 -7.53
N LYS A 51 4.14 21.08 -6.60
CA LYS A 51 5.37 21.74 -6.15
C LYS A 51 6.39 20.75 -5.56
N ARG A 52 5.93 19.70 -4.86
CA ARG A 52 6.83 18.64 -4.35
C ARG A 52 7.45 17.84 -5.48
N MET A 53 6.71 17.63 -6.60
CA MET A 53 7.10 16.80 -7.74
C MET A 53 8.00 17.53 -8.75
N GLN A 54 7.85 18.86 -8.88
CA GLN A 54 8.56 19.65 -9.88
C GLN A 54 10.08 19.52 -9.77
N GLY A 55 10.73 19.24 -10.90
CA GLY A 55 12.19 19.04 -10.96
C GLY A 55 12.69 17.71 -10.41
N LYS A 56 11.82 16.93 -9.77
CA LYS A 56 12.10 15.62 -9.20
C LYS A 56 11.44 14.51 -10.02
N SER A 57 10.33 13.93 -9.56
CA SER A 57 9.59 12.93 -10.34
C SER A 57 8.93 13.53 -11.57
N TYR A 58 8.50 14.79 -11.53
CA TYR A 58 7.94 15.54 -12.66
C TYR A 58 8.98 16.49 -13.25
N LYS A 59 9.82 15.97 -14.16
CA LYS A 59 10.92 16.70 -14.79
C LYS A 59 10.41 17.69 -15.84
N ALA A 60 11.22 18.72 -16.16
CA ALA A 60 10.86 19.75 -17.15
C ALA A 60 10.51 19.16 -18.54
N ASN A 61 11.10 18.04 -18.91
CA ASN A 61 10.84 17.32 -20.14
C ASN A 61 9.77 16.22 -20.02
N CYS A 62 8.99 16.21 -18.92
CA CYS A 62 7.91 15.26 -18.75
C CYS A 62 6.85 15.45 -19.82
N THR A 63 6.52 14.37 -20.53
CA THR A 63 5.54 14.37 -21.60
C THR A 63 4.13 13.96 -21.16
N ILE A 64 3.98 13.59 -19.89
CA ILE A 64 2.68 13.22 -19.33
C ILE A 64 2.00 14.47 -18.78
N PRO A 65 0.80 14.85 -19.29
CA PRO A 65 0.08 15.98 -18.74
C PRO A 65 -0.28 15.78 -17.27
N ARG A 66 -0.10 16.82 -16.44
CA ARG A 66 -0.50 16.79 -15.02
C ARG A 66 -1.96 16.37 -14.85
N THR A 67 -2.83 16.74 -15.77
CA THR A 67 -4.27 16.42 -15.76
C THR A 67 -4.57 14.93 -15.92
N GLU A 68 -3.61 14.13 -16.41
CA GLU A 68 -3.72 12.68 -16.50
C GLU A 68 -3.25 11.96 -15.24
N LEU A 69 -2.62 12.69 -14.31
CA LEU A 69 -2.17 12.14 -13.04
C LEU A 69 -3.21 12.33 -11.93
N ARG A 70 -3.19 11.42 -10.97
CA ARG A 70 -4.00 11.48 -9.74
C ARG A 70 -3.10 11.32 -8.52
N TYR A 71 -3.37 12.12 -7.50
CA TYR A 71 -2.82 11.96 -6.17
C TYR A 71 -3.73 11.00 -5.40
N ILE A 72 -3.14 9.91 -4.92
CA ILE A 72 -3.85 8.87 -4.18
C ILE A 72 -3.43 8.93 -2.72
N ARG A 73 -4.41 8.87 -1.83
CA ARG A 73 -4.22 8.63 -0.40
C ARG A 73 -4.84 7.30 -0.02
N VAL A 74 -4.11 6.50 0.77
CA VAL A 74 -4.53 5.19 1.23
C VAL A 74 -4.15 4.98 2.70
N LEU A 75 -4.79 4.02 3.35
CA LEU A 75 -4.30 3.44 4.61
C LEU A 75 -3.60 2.12 4.33
N HIS A 76 -2.58 1.82 5.12
CA HIS A 76 -1.88 0.54 5.07
C HIS A 76 -1.40 0.14 6.47
N TYR A 77 -1.13 -1.15 6.66
CA TYR A 77 -0.44 -1.63 7.84
C TYR A 77 1.06 -1.63 7.59
N GLY A 78 1.81 -0.95 8.46
CA GLY A 78 3.27 -1.03 8.48
C GLY A 78 3.77 -2.39 8.98
N PHE A 79 5.07 -2.63 8.87
CA PHE A 79 5.70 -3.86 9.41
C PHE A 79 5.64 -3.97 10.93
N ASP A 80 5.39 -2.85 11.60
CA ASP A 80 5.10 -2.75 13.04
C ASP A 80 3.64 -3.08 13.40
N GLY A 81 2.83 -3.48 12.41
CA GLY A 81 1.41 -3.79 12.58
C GLY A 81 0.52 -2.56 12.82
N LYS A 82 1.07 -1.35 12.77
CA LYS A 82 0.31 -0.12 12.95
C LYS A 82 -0.26 0.39 11.64
N VAL A 83 -1.44 1.02 11.74
CA VAL A 83 -2.05 1.73 10.60
C VAL A 83 -1.27 3.00 10.30
N LYS A 84 -0.97 3.21 9.03
CA LYS A 84 -0.27 4.38 8.50
C LYS A 84 -1.05 4.97 7.34
N SER A 85 -0.90 6.26 7.10
CA SER A 85 -1.36 6.92 5.89
C SER A 85 -0.26 6.86 4.83
N GLY A 86 -0.64 6.47 3.61
CA GLY A 86 0.23 6.43 2.46
C GLY A 86 -0.23 7.38 1.36
N GLU A 87 0.70 7.79 0.51
CA GLU A 87 0.46 8.66 -0.63
C GLU A 87 1.21 8.21 -1.89
N LEU A 88 0.55 8.27 -3.03
CA LEU A 88 1.08 7.89 -4.35
C LEU A 88 0.62 8.90 -5.40
N VAL A 89 1.36 8.97 -6.49
CA VAL A 89 0.89 9.57 -7.74
C VAL A 89 0.85 8.50 -8.81
N CYS A 90 -0.29 8.37 -9.52
CA CYS A 90 -0.45 7.42 -10.61
C CYS A 90 -1.20 8.05 -11.80
N HIS A 91 -1.27 7.34 -12.91
CA HIS A 91 -2.14 7.72 -14.03
C HIS A 91 -3.62 7.51 -13.66
N ARG A 92 -4.49 8.40 -14.18
CA ARG A 92 -5.94 8.33 -13.93
C ARG A 92 -6.57 6.99 -14.32
N ASP A 93 -6.04 6.33 -15.35
CA ASP A 93 -6.58 5.06 -15.87
C ASP A 93 -6.47 3.90 -14.86
N ILE A 94 -5.49 3.94 -13.96
CA ILE A 94 -5.29 2.89 -12.95
C ILE A 94 -5.65 3.34 -11.53
N ALA A 95 -6.09 4.58 -11.37
CA ALA A 95 -6.34 5.16 -10.05
C ALA A 95 -7.43 4.41 -9.28
N ALA A 96 -8.55 4.07 -9.93
CA ALA A 96 -9.64 3.32 -9.32
C ALA A 96 -9.20 1.91 -8.92
N ASP A 97 -8.46 1.22 -9.79
CA ASP A 97 -7.92 -0.11 -9.48
C ASP A 97 -7.01 -0.07 -8.26
N LEU A 98 -6.09 0.90 -8.18
CA LEU A 98 -5.19 1.03 -7.03
C LEU A 98 -5.97 1.29 -5.73
N ILE A 99 -7.00 2.14 -5.76
CA ILE A 99 -7.85 2.38 -4.59
C ILE A 99 -8.49 1.07 -4.10
N GLU A 100 -9.05 0.27 -5.00
CA GLU A 100 -9.69 -1.00 -4.62
C GLU A 100 -8.66 -2.02 -4.12
N ILE A 101 -7.53 -2.16 -4.81
CA ILE A 101 -6.43 -3.04 -4.37
C ILE A 101 -5.97 -2.67 -2.96
N PHE A 102 -5.69 -1.39 -2.71
CA PHE A 102 -5.23 -0.96 -1.39
C PHE A 102 -6.29 -1.10 -0.29
N LYS A 103 -7.58 -0.96 -0.62
CA LYS A 103 -8.67 -1.27 0.31
C LYS A 103 -8.66 -2.74 0.73
N GLU A 104 -8.51 -3.66 -0.24
CA GLU A 104 -8.48 -5.09 0.05
C GLU A 104 -7.21 -5.48 0.81
N LEU A 105 -6.04 -4.94 0.44
CA LEU A 105 -4.79 -5.13 1.19
C LEU A 105 -4.93 -4.62 2.64
N TYR A 106 -5.55 -3.45 2.83
CA TYR A 106 -5.81 -2.89 4.16
C TYR A 106 -6.74 -3.78 4.99
N LYS A 107 -7.87 -4.24 4.42
CA LYS A 107 -8.80 -5.17 5.10
C LYS A 107 -8.10 -6.46 5.55
N ALA A 108 -7.22 -6.99 4.71
CA ALA A 108 -6.43 -8.18 5.00
C ALA A 108 -5.25 -7.93 5.94
N ARG A 109 -5.03 -6.69 6.39
CA ARG A 109 -3.84 -6.27 7.17
C ARG A 109 -2.53 -6.64 6.48
N TYR A 110 -2.50 -6.61 5.14
CA TYR A 110 -1.31 -6.90 4.37
C TYR A 110 -0.20 -5.88 4.68
N PRO A 111 1.01 -6.34 5.05
CA PRO A 111 2.06 -5.45 5.52
C PRO A 111 2.75 -4.75 4.35
N ILE A 112 2.72 -3.42 4.35
CA ILE A 112 3.51 -2.56 3.47
C ILE A 112 4.28 -1.59 4.36
N GLU A 113 5.60 -1.54 4.24
CA GLU A 113 6.40 -0.77 5.20
C GLU A 113 6.18 0.73 5.07
N ARG A 114 6.25 1.24 3.83
CA ARG A 114 6.10 2.66 3.49
C ARG A 114 5.36 2.84 2.18
N ILE A 115 4.59 3.91 2.10
CA ILE A 115 3.95 4.41 0.88
C ILE A 115 4.10 5.93 0.90
N GLN A 116 5.15 6.45 0.27
CA GLN A 116 5.48 7.87 0.23
C GLN A 116 5.78 8.29 -1.21
N LEU A 117 5.58 9.58 -1.53
CA LEU A 117 6.00 10.08 -2.83
C LEU A 117 7.50 9.85 -3.00
N ILE A 118 7.91 9.40 -4.18
CA ILE A 118 9.33 9.20 -4.50
C ILE A 118 10.11 10.53 -4.42
N ASP A 119 9.40 11.63 -4.49
CA ASP A 119 9.91 13.00 -4.37
C ASP A 119 10.54 13.29 -3.00
N ASP A 120 10.10 12.58 -1.95
CA ASP A 120 10.69 12.66 -0.61
C ASP A 120 12.08 12.01 -0.56
N TYR A 121 12.40 11.22 -1.58
CA TYR A 121 13.72 10.64 -1.85
C TYR A 121 14.42 11.33 -3.04
N ASN A 122 14.06 12.58 -3.37
CA ASN A 122 14.56 13.34 -4.52
C ASN A 122 14.39 12.62 -5.88
N ALA A 123 13.35 11.78 -6.00
CA ALA A 123 13.07 10.91 -7.14
C ALA A 123 14.24 9.95 -7.49
N ASP A 124 15.08 9.62 -6.49
CA ASP A 124 16.13 8.60 -6.61
C ASP A 124 15.56 7.21 -6.27
N ASP A 125 15.52 6.34 -7.29
CA ASP A 125 14.93 5.01 -7.16
C ASP A 125 15.70 4.13 -6.16
N GLU A 126 17.03 4.14 -6.18
CA GLU A 126 17.84 3.28 -5.29
C GLU A 126 17.62 3.66 -3.84
N THR A 127 17.61 4.95 -3.52
CA THR A 127 17.34 5.46 -2.17
C THR A 127 15.91 5.12 -1.73
N SER A 128 14.91 5.33 -2.59
CA SER A 128 13.52 4.99 -2.28
C SER A 128 13.35 3.50 -2.01
N MET A 129 13.92 2.65 -2.88
CA MET A 129 13.86 1.18 -2.72
C MET A 129 14.65 0.70 -1.49
N LEU A 130 15.78 1.33 -1.16
CA LEU A 130 16.56 1.02 0.05
C LEU A 130 15.74 1.24 1.32
N HIS A 131 14.89 2.28 1.33
CA HIS A 131 13.95 2.53 2.43
C HIS A 131 12.67 1.70 2.34
N ASN A 132 12.63 0.70 1.46
CA ASN A 132 11.49 -0.17 1.21
C ASN A 132 10.20 0.61 0.90
N ASN A 133 10.32 1.71 0.17
CA ASN A 133 9.21 2.58 -0.17
C ASN A 133 8.45 2.08 -1.39
N THR A 134 7.18 1.77 -1.22
CA THR A 134 6.23 1.50 -2.30
C THR A 134 5.97 2.79 -3.06
N SER A 135 6.21 2.80 -4.39
CA SER A 135 6.12 4.00 -5.22
C SER A 135 5.53 3.71 -6.59
N CYS A 136 5.00 4.75 -7.27
CA CYS A 136 4.36 4.59 -8.57
C CYS A 136 4.95 5.54 -9.62
N PHE A 137 4.55 6.81 -9.68
CA PHE A 137 5.00 7.75 -10.71
C PHE A 137 6.43 8.24 -10.46
N ASN A 138 7.30 8.05 -11.45
CA ASN A 138 8.63 8.67 -11.54
C ASN A 138 9.05 8.81 -13.00
N TYR A 139 9.14 10.04 -13.52
CA TYR A 139 9.46 10.28 -14.93
C TYR A 139 10.94 10.03 -15.21
N ARG A 140 11.27 8.86 -15.73
CA ARG A 140 12.62 8.41 -16.06
C ARG A 140 12.64 7.37 -17.17
N ARG A 141 13.80 7.18 -17.76
CA ARG A 141 14.03 6.06 -18.69
C ARG A 141 14.31 4.78 -17.91
N VAL A 142 14.08 3.65 -18.55
CA VAL A 142 14.57 2.35 -18.07
C VAL A 142 16.09 2.37 -18.08
N ALA A 143 16.71 1.89 -17.00
CA ALA A 143 18.17 1.87 -16.87
C ALA A 143 18.86 1.21 -18.09
N GLY A 144 19.82 1.92 -18.68
CA GLY A 144 20.54 1.47 -19.89
C GLY A 144 19.70 1.47 -21.18
N SER A 145 18.55 2.16 -21.24
CA SER A 145 17.65 2.19 -22.38
C SER A 145 17.20 3.61 -22.74
N LYS A 146 16.82 3.82 -24.01
CA LYS A 146 16.13 5.04 -24.46
C LYS A 146 14.63 5.02 -24.17
N LYS A 147 14.06 3.88 -23.77
CA LYS A 147 12.63 3.70 -23.49
C LYS A 147 12.24 4.33 -22.16
N LEU A 148 11.08 4.99 -22.10
CA LEU A 148 10.49 5.43 -20.85
C LEU A 148 10.01 4.22 -20.04
N SER A 149 10.24 4.27 -18.73
CA SER A 149 9.67 3.30 -17.80
C SER A 149 8.14 3.42 -17.75
N TYR A 150 7.44 2.37 -17.39
CA TYR A 150 6.01 2.45 -17.09
C TYR A 150 5.71 3.33 -15.87
N HIS A 151 6.66 3.46 -14.93
CA HIS A 151 6.60 4.47 -13.86
C HIS A 151 6.54 5.90 -14.41
N SER A 152 7.22 6.18 -15.53
CA SER A 152 7.13 7.50 -16.19
C SER A 152 5.74 7.84 -16.69
N ARG A 153 4.91 6.83 -16.93
CA ARG A 153 3.51 6.99 -17.34
C ARG A 153 2.54 6.96 -16.16
N GLY A 154 3.05 6.73 -14.95
CA GLY A 154 2.23 6.48 -13.77
C GLY A 154 1.41 5.18 -13.85
N LYS A 155 1.81 4.23 -14.68
CA LYS A 155 1.10 2.96 -14.94
C LYS A 155 1.83 1.73 -14.38
N ALA A 156 2.81 1.94 -13.50
CA ALA A 156 3.49 0.89 -12.75
C ALA A 156 3.60 1.27 -11.28
N ILE A 157 3.66 0.26 -10.44
CA ILE A 157 3.84 0.38 -9.00
C ILE A 157 4.79 -0.70 -8.50
N ASP A 158 5.68 -0.33 -7.58
CA ASP A 158 6.58 -1.23 -6.89
C ASP A 158 6.15 -1.41 -5.44
N ILE A 159 5.99 -2.65 -4.99
CA ILE A 159 5.52 -3.01 -3.64
C ILE A 159 6.64 -3.64 -2.84
N ASN A 160 6.95 -3.08 -1.65
CA ASN A 160 7.99 -3.59 -0.74
C ASN A 160 9.30 -3.94 -1.46
N PRO A 161 9.94 -2.98 -2.14
CA PRO A 161 11.02 -3.24 -3.11
C PRO A 161 12.27 -3.87 -2.49
N LEU A 162 12.61 -3.56 -1.25
CA LEU A 162 13.78 -4.12 -0.57
C LEU A 162 13.71 -5.65 -0.48
N TYR A 163 12.51 -6.19 -0.20
CA TYR A 163 12.26 -7.63 -0.06
C TYR A 163 11.93 -8.30 -1.40
N ASN A 164 11.62 -7.52 -2.41
CA ASN A 164 11.21 -7.98 -3.74
C ASN A 164 12.06 -7.35 -4.84
N PRO A 165 13.38 -7.52 -4.81
CA PRO A 165 14.28 -6.79 -5.68
C PRO A 165 14.10 -7.14 -7.16
N CYS A 166 14.46 -6.20 -8.02
CA CYS A 166 14.71 -6.45 -9.42
C CYS A 166 16.04 -7.19 -9.59
N VAL A 167 16.04 -8.30 -10.32
CA VAL A 167 17.21 -9.19 -10.49
C VAL A 167 17.46 -9.44 -11.96
N LYS A 168 18.58 -8.96 -12.48
CA LYS A 168 19.05 -9.24 -13.84
C LYS A 168 20.28 -10.13 -13.81
N ARG A 169 20.16 -11.35 -14.32
CA ARG A 169 21.29 -12.25 -14.52
C ARG A 169 21.87 -12.06 -15.91
N ARG A 170 23.18 -11.95 -16.00
CA ARG A 170 23.91 -11.85 -17.27
C ARG A 170 24.43 -13.21 -17.71
N LYS A 171 24.81 -13.33 -18.99
CA LYS A 171 25.34 -14.57 -19.55
C LYS A 171 26.68 -15.00 -18.92
N ASP A 172 27.46 -14.04 -18.42
CA ASP A 172 28.74 -14.27 -17.72
C ASP A 172 28.55 -14.73 -16.25
N GLY A 173 27.29 -14.98 -15.82
CA GLY A 173 26.96 -15.38 -14.45
C GLY A 173 26.84 -14.21 -13.47
N SER A 174 27.22 -12.99 -13.86
CA SER A 174 27.06 -11.81 -13.01
C SER A 174 25.59 -11.46 -12.79
N MET A 175 25.30 -10.79 -11.67
CA MET A 175 23.95 -10.45 -11.28
C MET A 175 23.87 -8.99 -10.81
N THR A 176 22.98 -8.22 -11.43
CA THR A 176 22.58 -6.90 -10.93
C THR A 176 21.33 -7.07 -10.08
N VAL A 177 21.30 -6.38 -8.94
CA VAL A 177 20.18 -6.39 -7.98
C VAL A 177 19.83 -4.95 -7.62
N GLU A 178 18.56 -4.59 -7.74
CA GLU A 178 18.04 -3.26 -7.42
C GLU A 178 16.82 -3.41 -6.49
N PRO A 179 16.86 -2.83 -5.27
CA PRO A 179 18.01 -2.14 -4.68
C PRO A 179 19.16 -3.12 -4.34
N LYS A 180 20.39 -2.62 -4.30
CA LYS A 180 21.58 -3.46 -3.99
C LYS A 180 21.44 -4.19 -2.66
N ALA A 181 20.84 -3.56 -1.66
CA ALA A 181 20.58 -4.14 -0.34
C ALA A 181 19.59 -5.32 -0.39
N GLY A 182 18.77 -5.43 -1.45
CA GLY A 182 17.85 -6.55 -1.68
C GLY A 182 18.53 -7.88 -2.04
N ARG A 183 19.88 -7.92 -2.16
CA ARG A 183 20.64 -9.13 -2.53
C ARG A 183 20.31 -10.34 -1.68
N ALA A 184 20.03 -10.18 -0.40
CA ALA A 184 19.66 -11.26 0.52
C ALA A 184 18.35 -11.97 0.11
N TYR A 185 17.48 -11.29 -0.63
CA TYR A 185 16.14 -11.75 -1.04
C TYR A 185 16.07 -12.26 -2.48
N THR A 186 17.22 -12.44 -3.15
CA THR A 186 17.28 -12.92 -4.55
C THR A 186 17.05 -14.41 -4.69
N ASN A 187 17.27 -15.21 -3.62
CA ASN A 187 16.95 -16.63 -3.62
C ASN A 187 15.46 -16.83 -3.31
N ARG A 188 14.65 -16.94 -4.37
CA ARG A 188 13.18 -17.03 -4.28
C ARG A 188 12.67 -18.44 -3.94
N THR A 189 13.54 -19.44 -3.82
CA THR A 189 13.15 -20.78 -3.31
C THR A 189 13.03 -20.78 -1.79
N LYS A 190 13.70 -19.84 -1.12
CA LYS A 190 13.59 -19.67 0.33
C LYS A 190 12.30 -19.00 0.72
N THR A 191 11.78 -19.36 1.89
CA THR A 191 10.68 -18.67 2.56
C THR A 191 11.23 -17.52 3.40
N PHE A 192 10.65 -16.34 3.24
CA PHE A 192 10.94 -15.16 4.05
C PHE A 192 9.72 -14.23 4.08
N LYS A 193 9.66 -13.36 5.08
CA LYS A 193 8.56 -12.39 5.23
C LYS A 193 8.51 -11.41 4.06
N TYR A 194 7.33 -10.96 3.70
CA TYR A 194 7.06 -9.92 2.69
C TYR A 194 7.47 -10.30 1.27
N LYS A 195 7.69 -11.58 1.00
CA LYS A 195 7.97 -12.11 -0.32
C LYS A 195 6.71 -12.07 -1.17
N ILE A 196 6.77 -11.45 -2.34
CA ILE A 196 5.72 -11.52 -3.36
C ILE A 196 6.03 -12.70 -4.28
N ASP A 197 5.10 -13.64 -4.37
CA ASP A 197 5.08 -14.75 -5.33
C ASP A 197 3.65 -15.01 -5.82
N HIS A 198 3.42 -16.06 -6.60
CA HIS A 198 2.10 -16.36 -7.17
C HIS A 198 1.00 -16.64 -6.11
N ASN A 199 1.38 -17.00 -4.88
CA ASN A 199 0.44 -17.23 -3.79
C ASN A 199 0.22 -15.99 -2.92
N ASP A 200 0.97 -14.92 -3.14
CA ASP A 200 0.89 -13.69 -2.38
C ASP A 200 -0.39 -12.91 -2.71
N LEU A 201 -1.01 -12.31 -1.68
CA LEU A 201 -2.27 -11.57 -1.84
C LEU A 201 -2.11 -10.35 -2.76
N ALA A 202 -1.00 -9.61 -2.68
CA ALA A 202 -0.78 -8.48 -3.58
C ALA A 202 -0.71 -8.96 -5.03
N TYR A 203 0.04 -10.04 -5.32
CA TYR A 203 0.06 -10.63 -6.66
C TYR A 203 -1.35 -10.96 -7.16
N GLN A 204 -2.16 -11.66 -6.36
CA GLN A 204 -3.51 -12.06 -6.75
C GLN A 204 -4.42 -10.86 -7.04
N LEU A 205 -4.38 -9.83 -6.20
CA LEU A 205 -5.19 -8.63 -6.37
C LEU A 205 -4.75 -7.83 -7.62
N PHE A 206 -3.47 -7.58 -7.79
CA PHE A 206 -2.97 -6.88 -8.98
C PHE A 206 -3.31 -7.64 -10.27
N LYS A 207 -3.16 -8.97 -10.29
CA LYS A 207 -3.55 -9.81 -11.45
C LYS A 207 -5.05 -9.72 -11.72
N LYS A 208 -5.88 -9.78 -10.71
CA LYS A 208 -7.34 -9.63 -10.82
C LYS A 208 -7.73 -8.29 -11.47
N HIS A 209 -6.99 -7.23 -11.17
CA HIS A 209 -7.18 -5.89 -11.76
C HIS A 209 -6.46 -5.68 -13.10
N GLY A 210 -5.95 -6.74 -13.71
CA GLY A 210 -5.37 -6.73 -15.07
C GLY A 210 -3.93 -6.23 -15.15
N PHE A 211 -3.22 -6.14 -14.03
CA PHE A 211 -1.78 -5.85 -14.04
C PHE A 211 -0.96 -7.08 -14.44
N THR A 212 0.17 -6.84 -15.06
CA THR A 212 1.23 -7.85 -15.25
C THR A 212 2.28 -7.69 -14.17
N TRP A 213 2.92 -8.80 -13.78
CA TRP A 213 3.95 -8.82 -12.76
C TRP A 213 5.35 -9.02 -13.34
N GLY A 214 6.31 -8.22 -12.93
CA GLY A 214 7.70 -8.33 -13.39
C GLY A 214 8.41 -9.62 -12.97
N GLY A 215 7.93 -10.30 -11.91
CA GLY A 215 8.40 -11.63 -11.53
C GLY A 215 8.13 -12.71 -12.58
N ASP A 216 7.19 -12.49 -13.51
CA ASP A 216 6.88 -13.41 -14.62
C ASP A 216 7.80 -13.19 -15.83
N TRP A 217 8.53 -12.07 -15.91
CA TRP A 217 9.37 -11.78 -17.08
C TRP A 217 10.51 -12.79 -17.25
N ARG A 218 10.96 -12.99 -18.49
CA ARG A 218 11.95 -14.03 -18.82
C ARG A 218 13.41 -13.57 -18.62
N SER A 219 13.77 -12.40 -19.15
CA SER A 219 15.15 -11.90 -19.21
C SER A 219 15.58 -11.12 -17.96
N LEU A 220 14.63 -10.70 -17.18
CA LEU A 220 14.75 -9.90 -15.98
C LEU A 220 13.66 -10.39 -15.04
N LYS A 221 13.91 -10.44 -13.75
CA LYS A 221 12.91 -10.72 -12.72
C LYS A 221 12.77 -9.50 -11.84
N ASP A 222 11.63 -8.84 -11.93
CA ASP A 222 11.34 -7.66 -11.14
C ASP A 222 10.19 -7.97 -10.17
N TYR A 223 10.57 -8.45 -8.99
CA TYR A 223 9.61 -9.03 -8.06
C TYR A 223 8.74 -7.98 -7.34
N GLN A 224 9.16 -6.72 -7.31
CA GLN A 224 8.40 -5.60 -6.75
C GLN A 224 7.33 -5.07 -7.72
N HIS A 225 7.57 -5.22 -9.03
CA HIS A 225 6.96 -4.45 -10.12
C HIS A 225 5.65 -5.01 -10.64
N PHE A 226 4.61 -4.18 -10.62
CA PHE A 226 3.33 -4.42 -11.29
C PHE A 226 3.04 -3.30 -12.28
N GLU A 227 2.67 -3.63 -13.52
CA GLU A 227 2.34 -2.64 -14.56
C GLU A 227 1.05 -2.98 -15.29
N LYS A 228 0.32 -1.93 -15.75
CA LYS A 228 -0.89 -2.04 -16.56
C LYS A 228 -0.74 -1.21 -17.84
N LYS A 229 -1.08 -1.78 -18.99
CA LYS A 229 -0.99 -1.11 -20.31
C LYS A 229 -2.09 -0.08 -20.52
#